data_f007f9885c5d4a3517e1723410cbe0ba
#
_entry.id   f007f9885c5d4a3517e1723410cbe0ba
#
_cell.length_a   1.000
_cell.length_b   1.000
_cell.length_c   1.000
_cell.angle_alpha   90.00
_cell.angle_beta   90.00
_cell.angle_gamma   90.00
#
_symmetry.space_group_name_H-M   'P 1'
#
loop_
_entity.id
_entity.type
_entity.pdbx_description
1 polymer ?
#
loop_
_entity_poly.entity_id
_entity_poly.type
_entity_poly.pdbx_seq_one_letter_code
_entity_poly.pdbx_strand_id
1 'polypeptide(L)'
;MGNVADPVAQSYQDLPAERHPAHLASGVTVREVLGMSALTGARLLAGASGLERVVQRLNVMEVPDVLPWVKAHELLLTTGYPVRSTPDGVPALLAALDDRGLAAVGIKLNRYLETLPPEALAVADERGLPLVQLPDGVGFDDILNQVLTEVLNRQAALLERSDEVHRALVAVVLDGGGLPELVSEMAVILGAPVLVTTADGRVLAEGGDSAELAALRTASCFEPSGRFLTEREPRGVHRHDSSGWHAVVPVVAGKFDHGRIASFSRDRPLGEGDLHLLERAATVAALAVTKQLAVRAVEGKYRGDFLRDVLSDRAGGREQVVAHCQSLGWEVDRALVVVVAELDPSTVLAQRPGPELRPVQERFAAAWEGAVRVRDPAAPVVGFTQEVVALLAVPVGGDPDRVVREVVREVSGDGGGGRRSFATGVSRVVDDPGLIPQAYEQARRAVHVGRQLHGAGAVAHFDALGSFRLLSLVRDPAELRGFVSETLGELAAEGDPEAADLRHTLQVLLDTNLNVAEAARRLFVHYNTLRYRIGKLERLLGPFPSDPDLRLDLALALKVLQMRGL
;
A
#
# COMPACT_ATOMS: atom_id res chain seq x y z
N MET A 1 54.91 -13.53 -6.81
CA MET A 1 54.34 -12.20 -6.63
C MET A 1 53.43 -11.96 -7.83
N GLY A 2 52.18 -12.37 -7.71
CA GLY A 2 51.16 -12.26 -8.74
C GLY A 2 50.28 -11.04 -8.44
N ASN A 3 50.15 -10.20 -9.43
CA ASN A 3 49.37 -8.99 -9.41
C ASN A 3 47.87 -9.38 -9.55
N VAL A 4 47.10 -9.21 -8.49
CA VAL A 4 45.63 -9.40 -8.51
C VAL A 4 45.03 -8.12 -9.09
N ALA A 5 44.56 -8.21 -10.32
CA ALA A 5 43.80 -7.13 -10.97
C ALA A 5 42.39 -7.09 -10.39
N ASP A 6 41.96 -5.89 -10.06
CA ASP A 6 40.66 -5.53 -9.47
C ASP A 6 39.51 -5.79 -10.49
N PRO A 7 38.48 -6.61 -10.16
CA PRO A 7 37.41 -6.98 -11.10
C PRO A 7 36.32 -5.91 -11.30
N VAL A 8 36.44 -4.74 -10.66
CA VAL A 8 35.40 -3.70 -10.73
C VAL A 8 35.60 -2.72 -11.92
N ALA A 9 36.76 -2.69 -12.55
CA ALA A 9 37.08 -1.76 -13.62
C ALA A 9 36.64 -2.20 -15.04
N GLN A 10 36.13 -3.44 -15.21
CA GLN A 10 35.86 -4.02 -16.54
C GLN A 10 34.36 -4.01 -16.95
N SER A 11 33.45 -3.60 -16.10
CA SER A 11 31.98 -3.68 -16.38
C SER A 11 31.35 -2.44 -16.97
N TYR A 12 32.11 -1.39 -17.29
CA TYR A 12 31.54 -0.12 -17.83
C TYR A 12 31.75 0.10 -19.33
N GLN A 13 32.33 -0.85 -20.06
CA GLN A 13 32.69 -0.64 -21.48
C GLN A 13 31.73 -1.26 -22.52
N ASP A 14 30.72 -2.05 -22.11
CA ASP A 14 29.85 -2.77 -23.05
C ASP A 14 28.35 -2.45 -22.90
N LEU A 15 27.98 -1.24 -22.49
CA LEU A 15 26.57 -0.81 -22.60
C LEU A 15 26.36 -0.17 -23.98
N PRO A 16 25.39 -0.66 -24.80
CA PRO A 16 25.02 0.00 -26.04
C PRO A 16 24.55 1.43 -25.73
N ALA A 17 24.99 2.38 -26.54
CA ALA A 17 24.53 3.78 -26.44
C ALA A 17 23.02 3.82 -26.71
N GLU A 18 22.20 3.68 -25.68
CA GLU A 18 20.79 3.97 -25.74
C GLU A 18 20.66 5.44 -26.10
N ARG A 19 19.98 5.71 -27.24
CA ARG A 19 19.55 7.04 -27.62
C ARG A 19 18.55 7.51 -26.56
N HIS A 20 19.03 8.16 -25.50
CA HIS A 20 18.17 8.80 -24.53
C HIS A 20 17.33 9.87 -25.23
N PRO A 21 15.98 9.87 -25.03
CA PRO A 21 15.14 10.94 -25.52
C PRO A 21 15.64 12.25 -24.91
N ALA A 22 15.55 13.31 -25.70
CA ALA A 22 16.08 14.64 -25.38
C ALA A 22 15.68 15.02 -23.94
N HIS A 23 16.63 14.93 -23.02
CA HIS A 23 16.56 15.61 -21.75
C HIS A 23 16.27 17.07 -22.07
N LEU A 24 15.31 17.71 -21.40
CA LEU A 24 15.28 19.15 -21.27
C LEU A 24 16.57 19.54 -20.55
N ALA A 25 17.61 19.54 -21.32
CA ALA A 25 18.94 19.75 -20.86
C ALA A 25 18.99 21.17 -20.35
N SER A 26 19.48 21.35 -19.17
CA SER A 26 19.90 22.62 -18.60
C SER A 26 20.95 23.27 -19.49
N GLY A 27 20.50 23.85 -20.63
CA GLY A 27 21.35 24.42 -21.66
C GLY A 27 20.60 25.47 -22.48
N VAL A 28 21.28 26.03 -23.46
CA VAL A 28 20.80 27.10 -24.33
C VAL A 28 20.66 26.56 -25.75
N THR A 29 19.57 26.84 -26.45
CA THR A 29 19.45 26.42 -27.86
C THR A 29 20.48 27.12 -28.76
N VAL A 30 20.88 26.48 -29.85
CA VAL A 30 21.79 27.10 -30.84
C VAL A 30 21.20 28.40 -31.35
N ARG A 31 19.89 28.48 -31.51
CA ARG A 31 19.17 29.73 -31.90
C ARG A 31 19.41 30.85 -30.90
N GLU A 32 19.30 30.58 -29.62
CA GLU A 32 19.54 31.55 -28.55
C GLU A 32 21.02 31.97 -28.50
N VAL A 33 21.92 30.97 -28.66
CA VAL A 33 23.37 31.26 -28.75
C VAL A 33 23.68 32.22 -29.86
N LEU A 34 23.07 32.07 -31.06
CA LEU A 34 23.24 32.98 -32.17
C LEU A 34 22.69 34.40 -31.92
N GLY A 35 21.75 34.55 -30.97
CA GLY A 35 21.21 35.84 -30.52
C GLY A 35 22.10 36.59 -29.53
N MET A 36 23.16 35.98 -29.02
CA MET A 36 24.05 36.59 -28.01
C MET A 36 24.95 37.67 -28.59
N SER A 37 25.32 38.66 -27.78
CA SER A 37 26.12 39.80 -28.19
C SER A 37 27.50 39.42 -28.74
N ALA A 38 28.15 38.41 -28.17
CA ALA A 38 29.43 37.87 -28.68
C ALA A 38 29.33 37.23 -30.08
N LEU A 39 28.13 36.89 -30.52
CA LEU A 39 27.88 36.32 -31.83
C LEU A 39 27.18 37.29 -32.80
N THR A 40 27.14 38.59 -32.44
CA THR A 40 26.62 39.63 -33.35
C THR A 40 27.41 39.63 -34.65
N GLY A 41 26.73 39.39 -35.77
CA GLY A 41 27.36 39.23 -37.08
C GLY A 41 27.75 37.82 -37.48
N ALA A 42 27.51 36.83 -36.62
CA ALA A 42 27.61 35.41 -36.98
C ALA A 42 26.62 35.07 -38.10
N ARG A 43 26.99 34.14 -38.97
CA ARG A 43 26.16 33.69 -40.10
C ARG A 43 25.96 32.18 -40.04
N LEU A 44 24.73 31.74 -40.09
CA LEU A 44 24.44 30.31 -40.28
C LEU A 44 24.77 29.95 -41.74
N LEU A 45 25.67 29.01 -41.93
CA LEU A 45 26.10 28.51 -43.22
C LEU A 45 25.27 27.33 -43.71
N ALA A 46 24.90 26.44 -42.80
CA ALA A 46 24.13 25.21 -43.07
C ALA A 46 23.51 24.66 -41.75
N GLY A 47 22.65 23.67 -41.85
CA GLY A 47 22.08 22.95 -40.71
C GLY A 47 20.94 23.69 -40.00
N ALA A 48 20.15 24.52 -40.74
CA ALA A 48 19.08 25.33 -40.16
C ALA A 48 18.01 24.52 -39.38
N SER A 49 17.76 23.29 -39.76
CA SER A 49 16.82 22.40 -39.09
C SER A 49 17.25 22.01 -37.66
N GLY A 50 18.54 22.19 -37.31
CA GLY A 50 19.10 21.87 -36.00
C GLY A 50 19.22 23.04 -35.04
N LEU A 51 18.65 24.21 -35.33
CA LEU A 51 18.76 25.41 -34.48
C LEU A 51 18.16 25.23 -33.07
N GLU A 52 17.28 24.26 -32.89
CA GLU A 52 16.70 23.89 -31.57
C GLU A 52 17.57 22.87 -30.79
N ARG A 53 18.73 22.45 -31.34
CA ARG A 53 19.68 21.64 -30.59
C ARG A 53 20.20 22.42 -29.39
N VAL A 54 20.35 21.71 -28.25
CA VAL A 54 20.72 22.34 -26.98
C VAL A 54 22.22 22.28 -26.77
N VAL A 55 22.80 23.41 -26.42
CA VAL A 55 24.21 23.60 -26.04
C VAL A 55 24.28 23.57 -24.51
N GLN A 56 25.05 22.62 -23.97
CA GLN A 56 25.35 22.50 -22.55
C GLN A 56 26.80 22.76 -22.21
N ARG A 57 27.66 22.58 -23.21
CA ARG A 57 29.12 22.62 -23.06
C ARG A 57 29.71 23.31 -24.30
N LEU A 58 30.91 23.80 -24.10
CA LEU A 58 31.70 24.36 -25.18
C LEU A 58 33.04 23.67 -25.25
N ASN A 59 33.55 23.53 -26.46
CA ASN A 59 34.86 22.96 -26.71
C ASN A 59 35.57 23.74 -27.84
N VAL A 60 36.89 23.73 -27.87
CA VAL A 60 37.69 24.37 -28.91
C VAL A 60 38.53 23.32 -29.62
N MET A 61 38.41 23.27 -30.95
CA MET A 61 39.19 22.36 -31.77
C MET A 61 40.49 23.04 -32.20
N GLU A 62 41.61 22.62 -31.62
CA GLU A 62 42.95 23.09 -32.01
C GLU A 62 43.79 21.99 -32.70
N VAL A 63 43.32 20.74 -32.63
CA VAL A 63 43.99 19.56 -33.21
C VAL A 63 43.06 18.81 -34.16
N PRO A 64 43.59 18.11 -35.18
CA PRO A 64 42.77 17.38 -36.14
C PRO A 64 42.03 16.18 -35.56
N ASP A 65 42.55 15.56 -34.50
CA ASP A 65 42.02 14.37 -33.85
C ASP A 65 41.10 14.66 -32.65
N VAL A 66 40.21 15.66 -32.82
CA VAL A 66 39.30 16.14 -31.76
C VAL A 66 38.22 15.11 -31.38
N LEU A 67 37.86 14.20 -32.27
CA LEU A 67 36.75 13.26 -32.11
C LEU A 67 36.72 12.49 -30.77
N PRO A 68 37.83 11.93 -30.22
CA PRO A 68 37.80 11.24 -28.95
C PRO A 68 37.35 12.10 -27.75
N TRP A 69 37.49 13.42 -27.87
CA TRP A 69 37.25 14.38 -26.78
C TRP A 69 35.89 15.08 -26.88
N VAL A 70 35.17 14.91 -27.99
CA VAL A 70 33.87 15.51 -28.22
C VAL A 70 32.79 14.76 -27.46
N LYS A 71 31.95 15.50 -26.77
CA LYS A 71 30.78 14.99 -26.02
C LYS A 71 29.49 15.51 -26.65
N ALA A 72 28.39 14.82 -26.37
CA ALA A 72 27.08 15.28 -26.78
C ALA A 72 26.76 16.66 -26.19
N HIS A 73 25.96 17.43 -26.94
CA HIS A 73 25.49 18.77 -26.56
C HIS A 73 26.63 19.84 -26.45
N GLU A 74 27.74 19.63 -27.11
CA GLU A 74 28.81 20.63 -27.18
C GLU A 74 28.60 21.59 -28.38
N LEU A 75 28.94 22.87 -28.18
CA LEU A 75 29.25 23.81 -29.24
C LEU A 75 30.77 23.76 -29.46
N LEU A 76 31.19 23.29 -30.63
CA LEU A 76 32.62 23.18 -30.99
C LEU A 76 33.07 24.43 -31.75
N LEU A 77 34.05 25.15 -31.23
CA LEU A 77 34.63 26.35 -31.86
C LEU A 77 35.95 25.99 -32.53
N THR A 78 36.18 26.48 -33.76
CA THR A 78 37.44 26.24 -34.48
C THR A 78 37.85 27.39 -35.34
N THR A 79 39.16 27.57 -35.55
CA THR A 79 39.73 28.50 -36.53
C THR A 79 39.83 27.90 -37.93
N GLY A 80 39.47 26.63 -38.11
CA GLY A 80 39.71 25.90 -39.35
C GLY A 80 41.17 25.45 -39.55
N TYR A 81 42.10 25.87 -38.68
CA TYR A 81 43.51 25.47 -38.74
C TYR A 81 43.74 23.96 -38.77
N PRO A 82 43.07 23.18 -37.95
CA PRO A 82 43.26 21.72 -37.91
C PRO A 82 42.91 21.01 -39.23
N VAL A 83 41.99 21.54 -39.99
CA VAL A 83 41.50 20.92 -41.25
C VAL A 83 42.00 21.59 -42.52
N ARG A 84 42.87 22.60 -42.41
CA ARG A 84 43.36 23.39 -43.55
C ARG A 84 44.11 22.57 -44.60
N SER A 85 44.80 21.49 -44.18
CA SER A 85 45.58 20.63 -45.08
C SER A 85 44.78 19.47 -45.67
N THR A 86 43.55 19.25 -45.19
CA THR A 86 42.66 18.17 -45.59
C THR A 86 41.22 18.65 -45.72
N PRO A 87 40.92 19.68 -46.56
CA PRO A 87 39.58 20.23 -46.68
C PRO A 87 38.56 19.19 -47.17
N ASP A 88 38.99 18.22 -47.97
CA ASP A 88 38.15 17.12 -48.45
C ASP A 88 37.73 16.15 -47.33
N GLY A 89 38.38 16.19 -46.17
CA GLY A 89 38.02 15.43 -44.99
C GLY A 89 36.95 16.08 -44.10
N VAL A 90 36.58 17.36 -44.35
CA VAL A 90 35.60 18.09 -43.52
C VAL A 90 34.21 17.48 -43.54
N PRO A 91 33.65 17.01 -44.67
CA PRO A 91 32.35 16.35 -44.69
C PRO A 91 32.29 15.12 -43.77
N ALA A 92 33.32 14.26 -43.80
CA ALA A 92 33.40 13.09 -42.96
C ALA A 92 33.56 13.45 -41.46
N LEU A 93 34.32 14.51 -41.16
CA LEU A 93 34.46 15.04 -39.81
C LEU A 93 33.12 15.54 -39.24
N LEU A 94 32.35 16.34 -40.03
CA LEU A 94 31.04 16.85 -39.63
C LEU A 94 30.06 15.69 -39.36
N ALA A 95 30.05 14.67 -40.20
CA ALA A 95 29.25 13.47 -39.99
C ALA A 95 29.61 12.75 -38.66
N ALA A 96 30.90 12.58 -38.41
CA ALA A 96 31.37 11.92 -37.16
C ALA A 96 31.11 12.77 -35.92
N LEU A 97 31.12 14.08 -36.01
CA LEU A 97 30.75 15.02 -34.94
C LEU A 97 29.25 14.92 -34.61
N ASP A 98 28.41 14.86 -35.64
CA ASP A 98 26.98 14.70 -35.51
C ASP A 98 26.63 13.34 -34.89
N ASP A 99 27.27 12.25 -35.32
CA ASP A 99 27.08 10.91 -34.75
C ASP A 99 27.42 10.86 -33.24
N ARG A 100 28.21 11.80 -32.73
CA ARG A 100 28.50 11.98 -31.29
C ARG A 100 27.53 12.92 -30.58
N GLY A 101 26.51 13.43 -31.27
CA GLY A 101 25.49 14.30 -30.70
C GLY A 101 25.94 15.75 -30.48
N LEU A 102 26.89 16.24 -31.27
CA LEU A 102 27.33 17.64 -31.22
C LEU A 102 26.15 18.60 -31.47
N ALA A 103 26.09 19.69 -30.71
CA ALA A 103 25.01 20.68 -30.86
C ALA A 103 25.22 21.59 -32.07
N ALA A 104 26.42 22.12 -32.26
CA ALA A 104 26.77 22.99 -33.39
C ALA A 104 28.27 23.11 -33.57
N VAL A 105 28.71 23.58 -34.74
CA VAL A 105 30.10 23.95 -35.06
C VAL A 105 30.18 25.43 -35.39
N GLY A 106 31.01 26.17 -34.66
CA GLY A 106 31.37 27.56 -34.95
C GLY A 106 32.75 27.64 -35.55
N ILE A 107 32.88 28.21 -36.76
CA ILE A 107 34.14 28.29 -37.49
C ILE A 107 34.49 29.73 -37.86
N LYS A 108 35.76 30.12 -37.67
CA LYS A 108 36.32 31.37 -38.20
C LYS A 108 36.87 31.11 -39.57
N LEU A 109 36.24 31.70 -40.59
CA LEU A 109 36.75 31.73 -41.96
C LEU A 109 37.70 32.92 -42.17
N ASN A 110 38.36 32.99 -43.32
CA ASN A 110 39.30 34.04 -43.76
C ASN A 110 40.66 34.05 -43.03
N ARG A 111 40.91 33.17 -42.06
CA ARG A 111 42.21 33.09 -41.37
C ARG A 111 43.08 31.92 -41.87
N TYR A 112 42.49 30.75 -42.02
CA TYR A 112 43.19 29.52 -42.46
C TYR A 112 42.42 28.77 -43.54
N LEU A 113 41.12 29.02 -43.66
CA LEU A 113 40.24 28.55 -44.72
C LEU A 113 39.45 29.76 -45.23
N GLU A 114 39.42 29.99 -46.54
CA GLU A 114 38.62 31.05 -47.12
C GLU A 114 37.13 30.64 -47.21
N THR A 115 36.89 29.41 -47.64
CA THR A 115 35.55 28.84 -47.81
C THR A 115 35.53 27.36 -47.37
N LEU A 116 34.34 26.86 -47.05
CA LEU A 116 34.12 25.43 -46.84
C LEU A 116 33.73 24.74 -48.15
N PRO A 117 34.10 23.47 -48.33
CA PRO A 117 33.63 22.68 -49.47
C PRO A 117 32.10 22.61 -49.52
N PRO A 118 31.47 22.70 -50.72
CA PRO A 118 30.02 22.56 -50.83
C PRO A 118 29.46 21.27 -50.26
N GLU A 119 30.23 20.17 -50.31
CA GLU A 119 29.89 18.87 -49.77
C GLU A 119 29.78 18.91 -48.23
N ALA A 120 30.58 19.74 -47.55
CA ALA A 120 30.51 19.96 -46.12
C ALA A 120 29.23 20.67 -45.70
N LEU A 121 28.77 21.66 -46.47
CA LEU A 121 27.50 22.36 -46.26
C LEU A 121 26.32 21.39 -46.48
N ALA A 122 26.37 20.59 -47.54
CA ALA A 122 25.34 19.60 -47.84
C ALA A 122 25.19 18.56 -46.70
N VAL A 123 26.29 18.02 -46.17
CA VAL A 123 26.26 17.08 -45.03
C VAL A 123 25.71 17.73 -43.78
N ALA A 124 26.05 18.99 -43.49
CA ALA A 124 25.53 19.74 -42.36
C ALA A 124 24.01 19.98 -42.48
N ASP A 125 23.51 20.31 -43.69
CA ASP A 125 22.07 20.45 -43.91
C ASP A 125 21.31 19.13 -43.82
N GLU A 126 21.82 18.06 -44.44
CA GLU A 126 21.20 16.72 -44.40
C GLU A 126 21.08 16.22 -42.97
N ARG A 127 22.10 16.44 -42.16
CA ARG A 127 22.13 15.99 -40.73
C ARG A 127 21.49 16.99 -39.78
N GLY A 128 21.13 18.19 -40.25
CA GLY A 128 20.65 19.24 -39.36
C GLY A 128 21.68 19.60 -38.28
N LEU A 129 22.98 19.64 -38.64
CA LEU A 129 24.04 20.08 -37.73
C LEU A 129 24.34 21.55 -38.01
N PRO A 130 23.98 22.50 -37.12
CA PRO A 130 24.23 23.92 -37.34
C PRO A 130 25.72 24.21 -37.52
N LEU A 131 26.06 24.78 -38.67
CA LEU A 131 27.42 25.21 -39.01
C LEU A 131 27.40 26.74 -39.13
N VAL A 132 28.13 27.40 -38.22
CA VAL A 132 28.06 28.83 -37.99
C VAL A 132 29.40 29.48 -38.33
N GLN A 133 29.41 30.47 -39.24
CA GLN A 133 30.55 31.36 -39.42
C GLN A 133 30.59 32.36 -38.25
N LEU A 134 31.71 32.37 -37.52
CA LEU A 134 31.94 33.29 -36.41
C LEU A 134 32.48 34.63 -36.91
N PRO A 135 32.19 35.75 -36.23
CA PRO A 135 32.74 37.04 -36.52
C PRO A 135 34.27 37.10 -36.36
N ASP A 136 34.99 37.79 -37.19
CA ASP A 136 36.46 37.85 -37.16
C ASP A 136 37.00 38.57 -35.90
N GLY A 137 36.29 39.59 -35.42
CA GLY A 137 36.73 40.45 -34.32
C GLY A 137 36.47 39.90 -32.89
N VAL A 138 35.82 38.74 -32.76
CA VAL A 138 35.43 38.18 -31.42
C VAL A 138 36.38 37.08 -31.01
N GLY A 139 36.86 37.08 -29.78
CA GLY A 139 37.63 35.99 -29.18
C GLY A 139 36.81 34.73 -28.91
N PHE A 140 37.41 33.55 -28.91
CA PHE A 140 36.72 32.35 -28.46
C PHE A 140 36.38 32.43 -26.96
N ASP A 141 37.23 33.07 -26.18
CA ASP A 141 37.04 33.36 -24.77
C ASP A 141 35.79 34.20 -24.49
N ASP A 142 35.49 35.20 -25.32
CA ASP A 142 34.27 36.01 -25.22
C ASP A 142 33.01 35.15 -25.44
N ILE A 143 33.04 34.30 -26.49
CA ILE A 143 31.95 33.38 -26.79
C ILE A 143 31.77 32.34 -25.64
N LEU A 144 32.89 31.75 -25.23
CA LEU A 144 32.90 30.75 -24.13
C LEU A 144 32.30 31.34 -22.85
N ASN A 145 32.78 32.54 -22.45
CA ASN A 145 32.33 33.18 -21.22
C ASN A 145 30.83 33.53 -21.27
N GLN A 146 30.35 34.09 -22.40
CA GLN A 146 28.95 34.47 -22.50
C GLN A 146 28.01 33.27 -22.52
N VAL A 147 28.30 32.26 -23.36
CA VAL A 147 27.46 31.06 -23.44
C VAL A 147 27.49 30.25 -22.15
N LEU A 148 28.67 30.09 -21.52
CA LEU A 148 28.79 29.39 -20.26
C LEU A 148 28.05 30.11 -19.12
N THR A 149 28.13 31.45 -19.05
CA THR A 149 27.37 32.23 -18.08
C THR A 149 25.87 32.03 -18.23
N GLU A 150 25.36 32.05 -19.47
CA GLU A 150 23.94 31.81 -19.74
C GLU A 150 23.49 30.38 -19.35
N VAL A 151 24.31 29.38 -19.67
CA VAL A 151 24.04 27.98 -19.25
C VAL A 151 24.00 27.86 -17.73
N LEU A 152 24.96 28.46 -17.02
CA LEU A 152 24.99 28.44 -15.56
C LEU A 152 23.82 29.21 -14.96
N ASN A 153 23.45 30.39 -15.49
CA ASN A 153 22.30 31.16 -15.03
C ASN A 153 20.99 30.36 -15.16
N ARG A 154 20.79 29.63 -16.25
CA ARG A 154 19.63 28.77 -16.42
C ARG A 154 19.60 27.61 -15.44
N GLN A 155 20.75 27.00 -15.22
CA GLN A 155 20.85 25.94 -14.19
C GLN A 155 20.49 26.49 -12.81
N ALA A 156 21.02 27.66 -12.45
CA ALA A 156 20.70 28.31 -11.18
C ALA A 156 19.20 28.63 -11.04
N ALA A 157 18.60 29.22 -12.07
CA ALA A 157 17.16 29.53 -12.07
C ALA A 157 16.27 28.28 -11.94
N LEU A 158 16.66 27.16 -12.55
CA LEU A 158 15.95 25.88 -12.39
C LEU A 158 16.04 25.34 -10.95
N LEU A 159 17.22 25.47 -10.32
CA LEU A 159 17.43 25.06 -8.94
C LEU A 159 16.64 25.96 -7.96
N GLU A 160 16.68 27.29 -8.15
CA GLU A 160 15.92 28.25 -7.34
C GLU A 160 14.41 27.94 -7.41
N ARG A 161 13.87 27.74 -8.60
CA ARG A 161 12.46 27.39 -8.80
C ARG A 161 12.11 26.06 -8.11
N SER A 162 12.98 25.06 -8.21
CA SER A 162 12.80 23.77 -7.53
C SER A 162 12.76 23.94 -6.01
N ASP A 163 13.62 24.80 -5.46
CA ASP A 163 13.66 25.05 -4.02
C ASP A 163 12.47 25.89 -3.54
N GLU A 164 11.97 26.83 -4.35
CA GLU A 164 10.73 27.57 -4.05
C GLU A 164 9.53 26.64 -3.97
N VAL A 165 9.38 25.76 -4.95
CA VAL A 165 8.31 24.75 -4.96
C VAL A 165 8.42 23.84 -3.74
N HIS A 166 9.62 23.35 -3.42
CA HIS A 166 9.83 22.51 -2.25
C HIS A 166 9.42 23.22 -0.95
N ARG A 167 9.82 24.48 -0.79
CA ARG A 167 9.43 25.29 0.40
C ARG A 167 7.93 25.51 0.47
N ALA A 168 7.25 25.79 -0.65
CA ALA A 168 5.79 25.95 -0.68
C ALA A 168 5.09 24.67 -0.25
N LEU A 169 5.49 23.52 -0.78
CA LEU A 169 4.90 22.23 -0.42
C LEU A 169 5.14 21.85 1.04
N VAL A 170 6.34 22.12 1.56
CA VAL A 170 6.65 21.89 2.99
C VAL A 170 5.79 22.79 3.87
N ALA A 171 5.58 24.06 3.50
CA ALA A 171 4.71 24.98 4.23
C ALA A 171 3.28 24.44 4.31
N VAL A 172 2.70 23.91 3.22
CA VAL A 172 1.38 23.27 3.25
C VAL A 172 1.30 22.21 4.35
N VAL A 173 2.30 21.33 4.47
CA VAL A 173 2.30 20.24 5.47
C VAL A 173 2.54 20.77 6.90
N LEU A 174 3.36 21.81 7.05
CA LEU A 174 3.62 22.43 8.36
C LEU A 174 2.41 23.20 8.88
N ASP A 175 1.65 23.84 8.00
CA ASP A 175 0.42 24.57 8.34
C ASP A 175 -0.78 23.63 8.59
N GLY A 176 -0.54 22.33 8.60
CA GLY A 176 -1.54 21.33 8.93
C GLY A 176 -2.23 20.70 7.74
N GLY A 177 -1.90 21.11 6.51
CA GLY A 177 -2.40 20.49 5.28
C GLY A 177 -1.93 19.05 5.12
N GLY A 178 -2.70 18.28 4.35
CA GLY A 178 -2.45 16.88 4.04
C GLY A 178 -2.15 16.62 2.56
N LEU A 179 -2.37 15.38 2.14
CA LEU A 179 -2.20 15.00 0.73
C LEU A 179 -3.16 15.75 -0.22
N PRO A 180 -4.43 16.02 0.12
CA PRO A 180 -5.32 16.75 -0.78
C PRO A 180 -4.82 18.15 -1.12
N GLU A 181 -4.37 18.91 -0.11
CA GLU A 181 -3.84 20.26 -0.29
C GLU A 181 -2.53 20.23 -1.07
N LEU A 182 -1.67 19.25 -0.79
CA LEU A 182 -0.39 19.06 -1.49
C LEU A 182 -0.58 18.76 -2.98
N VAL A 183 -1.49 17.84 -3.33
CA VAL A 183 -1.73 17.51 -4.75
C VAL A 183 -2.42 18.65 -5.51
N SER A 184 -3.28 19.43 -4.81
CA SER A 184 -3.91 20.62 -5.39
C SER A 184 -2.88 21.69 -5.71
N GLU A 185 -1.95 21.97 -4.80
CA GLU A 185 -0.85 22.91 -5.04
C GLU A 185 0.07 22.44 -6.17
N MET A 186 0.41 21.15 -6.19
CA MET A 186 1.19 20.56 -7.26
C MET A 186 0.52 20.64 -8.63
N ALA A 187 -0.80 20.44 -8.68
CA ALA A 187 -1.56 20.56 -9.92
C ALA A 187 -1.50 21.99 -10.48
N VAL A 188 -1.54 23.01 -9.61
CA VAL A 188 -1.38 24.41 -10.00
C VAL A 188 0.05 24.67 -10.53
N ILE A 189 1.07 24.19 -9.81
CA ILE A 189 2.48 24.39 -10.17
C ILE A 189 2.82 23.74 -11.52
N LEU A 190 2.33 22.52 -11.75
CA LEU A 190 2.57 21.77 -12.99
C LEU A 190 1.64 22.18 -14.13
N GLY A 191 0.52 22.85 -13.83
CA GLY A 191 -0.56 23.11 -14.79
C GLY A 191 -1.14 21.81 -15.37
N ALA A 192 -1.23 20.77 -14.56
CA ALA A 192 -1.63 19.42 -14.96
C ALA A 192 -2.18 18.63 -13.77
N PRO A 193 -3.13 17.70 -13.97
CA PRO A 193 -3.64 16.84 -12.91
C PRO A 193 -2.53 16.06 -12.20
N VAL A 194 -2.65 15.99 -10.88
CA VAL A 194 -1.73 15.22 -10.02
C VAL A 194 -2.55 14.29 -9.12
N LEU A 195 -2.06 13.08 -8.92
CA LEU A 195 -2.64 12.14 -7.97
C LEU A 195 -1.56 11.47 -7.13
N VAL A 196 -1.96 11.06 -5.92
CA VAL A 196 -1.15 10.20 -5.03
C VAL A 196 -1.90 8.92 -4.77
N THR A 197 -1.22 7.79 -4.89
CA THR A 197 -1.79 6.46 -4.65
C THR A 197 -1.07 5.72 -3.54
N THR A 198 -1.71 4.68 -3.01
CA THR A 198 -1.05 3.64 -2.21
C THR A 198 -0.14 2.78 -3.07
N ALA A 199 0.69 1.94 -2.45
CA ALA A 199 1.54 0.98 -3.16
C ALA A 199 0.74 -0.03 -4.00
N ASP A 200 -0.50 -0.36 -3.61
CA ASP A 200 -1.45 -1.19 -4.36
C ASP A 200 -2.33 -0.41 -5.36
N GLY A 201 -2.00 0.86 -5.63
CA GLY A 201 -2.63 1.68 -6.68
C GLY A 201 -3.95 2.36 -6.32
N ARG A 202 -4.42 2.29 -5.07
CA ARG A 202 -5.62 2.99 -4.64
C ARG A 202 -5.34 4.49 -4.53
N VAL A 203 -6.16 5.32 -5.15
CA VAL A 203 -6.02 6.79 -5.09
C VAL A 203 -6.29 7.28 -3.67
N LEU A 204 -5.32 8.01 -3.09
CA LEU A 204 -5.40 8.64 -1.77
C LEU A 204 -5.82 10.11 -1.85
N ALA A 205 -5.32 10.82 -2.87
CA ALA A 205 -5.65 12.20 -3.13
C ALA A 205 -5.45 12.51 -4.61
N GLU A 206 -6.22 13.46 -5.13
CA GLU A 206 -6.15 13.96 -6.51
C GLU A 206 -6.35 15.48 -6.53
N GLY A 207 -5.66 16.16 -7.45
CA GLY A 207 -5.75 17.61 -7.66
C GLY A 207 -5.69 17.93 -9.13
N GLY A 208 -6.35 19.03 -9.54
CA GLY A 208 -6.43 19.49 -10.92
C GLY A 208 -7.86 19.61 -11.43
N ASP A 209 -8.02 19.81 -12.73
CA ASP A 209 -9.34 19.94 -13.34
C ASP A 209 -10.15 18.64 -13.28
N SER A 210 -11.41 18.75 -12.90
CA SER A 210 -12.28 17.58 -12.69
C SER A 210 -12.59 16.81 -13.98
N ALA A 211 -12.66 17.50 -15.13
CA ALA A 211 -12.91 16.85 -16.41
C ALA A 211 -11.66 16.09 -16.89
N GLU A 212 -10.47 16.63 -16.64
CA GLU A 212 -9.19 15.95 -16.92
C GLU A 212 -9.01 14.73 -16.03
N LEU A 213 -9.31 14.84 -14.73
CA LEU A 213 -9.27 13.72 -13.78
C LEU A 213 -10.25 12.60 -14.16
N ALA A 214 -11.47 12.96 -14.60
CA ALA A 214 -12.46 11.97 -15.05
C ALA A 214 -12.01 11.25 -16.33
N ALA A 215 -11.42 11.98 -17.27
CA ALA A 215 -10.86 11.41 -18.49
C ALA A 215 -9.66 10.50 -18.21
N LEU A 216 -8.84 10.85 -17.21
CA LEU A 216 -7.69 10.10 -16.78
C LEU A 216 -8.06 8.70 -16.27
N ARG A 217 -9.15 8.59 -15.52
CA ARG A 217 -9.63 7.30 -14.97
C ARG A 217 -10.02 6.28 -16.06
N THR A 218 -10.16 6.72 -17.31
CA THR A 218 -10.40 5.85 -18.46
C THR A 218 -9.12 5.47 -19.20
N ALA A 219 -7.96 5.98 -18.79
CA ALA A 219 -6.68 5.70 -19.41
C ALA A 219 -6.19 4.27 -19.09
N SER A 220 -5.34 3.72 -19.95
CA SER A 220 -4.82 2.34 -19.83
C SER A 220 -3.94 2.09 -18.60
N CYS A 221 -3.51 3.15 -17.90
CA CYS A 221 -2.80 3.08 -16.63
C CYS A 221 -3.70 2.85 -15.42
N PHE A 222 -5.02 2.77 -15.61
CA PHE A 222 -5.97 2.43 -14.56
C PHE A 222 -6.67 1.11 -14.84
N GLU A 223 -6.98 0.36 -13.79
CA GLU A 223 -7.91 -0.77 -13.85
C GLU A 223 -9.36 -0.29 -13.92
N PRO A 224 -10.29 -1.14 -14.39
CA PRO A 224 -11.73 -0.85 -14.31
C PRO A 224 -12.24 -0.59 -12.88
N SER A 225 -11.51 -1.05 -11.88
CA SER A 225 -11.75 -0.79 -10.46
C SER A 225 -11.38 0.64 -10.01
N GLY A 226 -10.75 1.45 -10.88
CA GLY A 226 -10.22 2.78 -10.57
C GLY A 226 -8.86 2.76 -9.87
N ARG A 227 -8.15 1.63 -9.84
CA ARG A 227 -6.79 1.53 -9.31
C ARG A 227 -5.76 1.89 -10.37
N PHE A 228 -4.74 2.62 -9.97
CA PHE A 228 -3.58 2.92 -10.81
C PHE A 228 -2.64 1.70 -10.87
N LEU A 229 -2.13 1.36 -12.06
CA LEU A 229 -1.30 0.18 -12.31
C LEU A 229 0.17 0.43 -11.90
N THR A 230 0.44 0.50 -10.61
CA THR A 230 1.74 0.85 -10.03
C THR A 230 2.90 -0.05 -10.47
N GLU A 231 2.62 -1.33 -10.75
CA GLU A 231 3.65 -2.31 -11.18
C GLU A 231 4.06 -2.14 -12.64
N ARG A 232 3.17 -1.61 -13.48
CA ARG A 232 3.41 -1.40 -14.92
C ARG A 232 4.02 -0.04 -15.24
N GLU A 233 3.97 0.88 -14.28
CA GLU A 233 4.38 2.26 -14.46
C GLU A 233 5.58 2.57 -13.56
N PRO A 234 6.82 2.25 -14.01
CA PRO A 234 8.03 2.54 -13.26
C PRO A 234 8.26 4.06 -13.18
N ARG A 235 9.24 4.48 -12.34
CA ARG A 235 9.66 5.88 -12.29
C ARG A 235 10.05 6.38 -13.67
N GLY A 236 9.51 7.51 -14.07
CA GLY A 236 9.85 8.15 -15.35
C GLY A 236 8.67 8.85 -16.00
N VAL A 237 8.90 9.29 -17.23
CA VAL A 237 7.88 9.87 -18.09
C VAL A 237 7.48 8.84 -19.15
N HIS A 238 6.18 8.62 -19.27
CA HIS A 238 5.60 7.63 -20.18
C HIS A 238 4.63 8.30 -21.14
N ARG A 239 4.57 7.81 -22.36
CA ARG A 239 3.65 8.27 -23.39
C ARG A 239 2.57 7.21 -23.61
N HIS A 240 1.31 7.63 -23.64
CA HIS A 240 0.20 6.81 -24.09
C HIS A 240 -0.15 7.09 -25.53
N ASP A 241 -0.37 6.06 -26.34
CA ASP A 241 -0.54 6.16 -27.79
C ASP A 241 -1.66 7.13 -28.24
N SER A 242 -2.66 7.40 -27.41
CA SER A 242 -3.79 8.27 -27.75
C SER A 242 -4.21 9.25 -26.65
N SER A 243 -3.64 9.15 -25.44
CA SER A 243 -4.17 9.85 -24.24
C SER A 243 -3.20 10.86 -23.62
N GLY A 244 -2.04 11.10 -24.23
CA GLY A 244 -1.07 12.08 -23.74
C GLY A 244 0.13 11.47 -23.02
N TRP A 245 0.62 12.16 -22.00
CA TRP A 245 1.82 11.86 -21.24
C TRP A 245 1.50 11.72 -19.77
N HIS A 246 2.24 10.87 -19.06
CA HIS A 246 2.24 10.87 -17.60
C HIS A 246 3.65 10.71 -17.05
N ALA A 247 3.89 11.31 -15.90
CA ALA A 247 5.13 11.18 -15.14
C ALA A 247 4.82 10.53 -13.80
N VAL A 248 5.62 9.56 -13.39
CA VAL A 248 5.42 8.77 -12.16
C VAL A 248 6.68 8.78 -11.32
N VAL A 249 6.49 8.99 -10.00
CA VAL A 249 7.57 8.96 -9.01
C VAL A 249 7.11 8.13 -7.80
N PRO A 250 7.95 7.25 -7.24
CA PRO A 250 7.63 6.52 -6.02
C PRO A 250 7.65 7.46 -4.79
N VAL A 251 6.68 7.27 -3.90
CA VAL A 251 6.61 7.96 -2.60
C VAL A 251 7.22 7.04 -1.55
N VAL A 252 8.48 7.27 -1.18
CA VAL A 252 9.24 6.38 -0.29
C VAL A 252 9.76 7.16 0.92
N ALA A 253 9.59 6.60 2.13
CA ALA A 253 10.21 7.08 3.36
C ALA A 253 11.00 5.95 4.02
N GLY A 254 12.32 6.09 4.06
CA GLY A 254 13.22 5.05 4.57
C GLY A 254 13.14 3.76 3.74
N LYS A 255 12.61 2.70 4.33
CA LYS A 255 12.40 1.38 3.67
C LYS A 255 10.95 1.14 3.24
N PHE A 256 10.06 2.08 3.50
CA PHE A 256 8.63 1.91 3.27
C PHE A 256 8.22 2.58 1.96
N ASP A 257 7.62 1.78 1.09
CA ASP A 257 6.95 2.24 -0.13
C ASP A 257 5.51 2.65 0.25
N HIS A 258 5.23 3.96 0.19
CA HIS A 258 3.92 4.52 0.50
C HIS A 258 3.03 4.65 -0.74
N GLY A 259 3.56 4.39 -1.92
CA GLY A 259 2.82 4.45 -3.17
C GLY A 259 3.49 5.28 -4.26
N ARG A 260 2.69 5.93 -5.09
CA ARG A 260 3.16 6.71 -6.24
C ARG A 260 2.52 8.09 -6.23
N ILE A 261 3.28 9.08 -6.68
CA ILE A 261 2.75 10.37 -7.13
C ILE A 261 2.88 10.40 -8.65
N ALA A 262 1.82 10.79 -9.33
CA ALA A 262 1.81 10.86 -10.79
C ALA A 262 1.14 12.14 -11.27
N SER A 263 1.64 12.71 -12.37
CA SER A 263 1.04 13.83 -13.09
C SER A 263 0.76 13.43 -14.53
N PHE A 264 -0.26 14.03 -15.12
CA PHE A 264 -0.75 13.70 -16.45
C PHE A 264 -0.90 14.96 -17.29
N SER A 265 -0.58 14.86 -18.57
CA SER A 265 -0.77 15.96 -19.52
C SER A 265 -1.25 15.41 -20.86
N ARG A 266 -2.30 16.02 -21.40
CA ARG A 266 -2.84 15.65 -22.71
C ARG A 266 -2.22 16.47 -23.83
N ASP A 267 -1.99 17.74 -23.58
CA ASP A 267 -1.69 18.73 -24.61
C ASP A 267 -0.19 19.07 -24.72
N ARG A 268 0.59 18.81 -23.68
CA ARG A 268 2.04 19.03 -23.69
C ARG A 268 2.82 17.79 -23.24
N PRO A 269 4.00 17.55 -23.81
CA PRO A 269 4.90 16.53 -23.28
C PRO A 269 5.37 16.95 -21.87
N LEU A 270 5.31 15.99 -20.94
CA LEU A 270 6.00 16.12 -19.65
C LEU A 270 7.49 15.85 -19.87
N GLY A 271 8.35 16.59 -19.15
CA GLY A 271 9.80 16.49 -19.29
C GLY A 271 10.50 16.20 -17.97
N GLU A 272 11.83 16.19 -18.01
CA GLU A 272 12.69 15.99 -16.84
C GLU A 272 12.44 17.06 -15.75
N GLY A 273 12.13 18.30 -16.13
CA GLY A 273 11.78 19.36 -15.19
C GLY A 273 10.52 19.03 -14.39
N ASP A 274 9.47 18.51 -15.04
CA ASP A 274 8.24 18.09 -14.38
C ASP A 274 8.51 16.88 -13.46
N LEU A 275 9.36 15.94 -13.89
CA LEU A 275 9.75 14.79 -13.11
C LEU A 275 10.50 15.21 -11.83
N HIS A 276 11.44 16.14 -11.91
CA HIS A 276 12.14 16.69 -10.75
C HIS A 276 11.21 17.40 -9.75
N LEU A 277 10.21 18.14 -10.24
CA LEU A 277 9.20 18.74 -9.37
C LEU A 277 8.36 17.67 -8.66
N LEU A 278 7.98 16.62 -9.37
CA LEU A 278 7.28 15.47 -8.75
C LEU A 278 8.14 14.73 -7.73
N GLU A 279 9.46 14.62 -7.92
CA GLU A 279 10.37 14.03 -6.92
C GLU A 279 10.41 14.85 -5.62
N ARG A 280 10.43 16.18 -5.75
CA ARG A 280 10.31 17.07 -4.58
C ARG A 280 8.97 16.88 -3.87
N ALA A 281 7.88 16.83 -4.64
CA ALA A 281 6.56 16.56 -4.11
C ALA A 281 6.44 15.16 -3.47
N ALA A 282 7.04 14.13 -4.07
CA ALA A 282 7.08 12.78 -3.51
C ALA A 282 7.74 12.74 -2.13
N THR A 283 8.82 13.51 -1.95
CA THR A 283 9.50 13.62 -0.65
C THR A 283 8.58 14.26 0.41
N VAL A 284 7.87 15.33 0.04
CA VAL A 284 6.92 16.00 0.96
C VAL A 284 5.68 15.12 1.18
N ALA A 285 5.18 14.44 0.15
CA ALA A 285 4.08 13.48 0.28
C ALA A 285 4.45 12.33 1.23
N ALA A 286 5.67 11.80 1.14
CA ALA A 286 6.16 10.78 2.06
C ALA A 286 6.17 11.29 3.51
N LEU A 287 6.57 12.54 3.74
CA LEU A 287 6.52 13.19 5.05
C LEU A 287 5.06 13.33 5.53
N ALA A 288 4.15 13.80 4.68
CA ALA A 288 2.73 13.94 4.98
C ALA A 288 2.08 12.60 5.36
N VAL A 289 2.33 11.54 4.57
CA VAL A 289 1.83 10.18 4.85
C VAL A 289 2.40 9.66 6.16
N THR A 290 3.71 9.82 6.39
CA THR A 290 4.36 9.36 7.62
C THR A 290 3.81 10.09 8.85
N LYS A 291 3.64 11.43 8.77
CA LYS A 291 2.99 12.23 9.82
C LYS A 291 1.57 11.72 10.10
N GLN A 292 0.76 11.51 9.06
CA GLN A 292 -0.61 11.04 9.20
C GLN A 292 -0.69 9.64 9.82
N LEU A 293 0.21 8.73 9.42
CA LEU A 293 0.30 7.39 10.00
C LEU A 293 0.73 7.45 11.47
N ALA A 294 1.69 8.31 11.82
CA ALA A 294 2.13 8.51 13.21
C ALA A 294 1.01 9.07 14.09
N VAL A 295 0.27 10.09 13.62
CA VAL A 295 -0.88 10.66 14.33
C VAL A 295 -1.95 9.59 14.53
N ARG A 296 -2.34 8.87 13.46
CA ARG A 296 -3.32 7.78 13.56
C ARG A 296 -2.88 6.66 14.51
N ALA A 297 -1.59 6.33 14.53
CA ALA A 297 -1.06 5.32 15.45
C ALA A 297 -1.16 5.76 16.92
N VAL A 298 -0.88 7.04 17.21
CA VAL A 298 -1.03 7.61 18.55
C VAL A 298 -2.50 7.68 18.95
N GLU A 299 -3.36 8.19 18.09
CA GLU A 299 -4.81 8.23 18.34
C GLU A 299 -5.40 6.83 18.52
N GLY A 300 -5.02 5.89 17.66
CA GLY A 300 -5.45 4.48 17.77
C GLY A 300 -4.99 3.84 19.08
N LYS A 301 -3.75 4.12 19.50
CA LYS A 301 -3.24 3.65 20.80
C LYS A 301 -4.05 4.24 21.95
N TYR A 302 -4.26 5.56 21.93
CA TYR A 302 -5.02 6.25 22.98
C TYR A 302 -6.46 5.72 23.08
N ARG A 303 -7.15 5.57 21.95
CA ARG A 303 -8.48 4.95 21.87
C ARG A 303 -8.47 3.52 22.39
N GLY A 304 -7.45 2.74 22.01
CA GLY A 304 -7.28 1.36 22.46
C GLY A 304 -7.04 1.22 23.95
N ASP A 305 -6.16 2.06 24.50
CA ASP A 305 -5.85 2.05 25.93
C ASP A 305 -7.08 2.47 26.76
N PHE A 306 -7.80 3.51 26.32
CA PHE A 306 -9.03 3.93 26.99
C PHE A 306 -10.14 2.87 26.93
N LEU A 307 -10.40 2.27 25.75
CA LEU A 307 -11.40 1.20 25.66
C LEU A 307 -11.00 0.00 26.53
N ARG A 308 -9.72 -0.34 26.61
CA ARG A 308 -9.22 -1.40 27.51
C ARG A 308 -9.53 -1.08 28.98
N ASP A 309 -9.38 0.17 29.39
CA ASP A 309 -9.72 0.60 30.76
C ASP A 309 -11.22 0.51 31.00
N VAL A 310 -12.06 0.89 30.02
CA VAL A 310 -13.53 0.68 30.09
C VAL A 310 -13.86 -0.81 30.24
N LEU A 311 -13.29 -1.66 29.38
CA LEU A 311 -13.54 -3.11 29.38
C LEU A 311 -13.04 -3.82 30.66
N SER A 312 -12.07 -3.22 31.37
CA SER A 312 -11.46 -3.75 32.59
C SER A 312 -12.00 -3.09 33.87
N ASP A 313 -13.05 -2.28 33.76
CA ASP A 313 -13.65 -1.53 34.90
C ASP A 313 -12.65 -0.59 35.61
N ARG A 314 -11.76 0.08 34.82
CA ARG A 314 -10.74 1.01 35.32
C ARG A 314 -10.92 2.45 34.82
N ALA A 315 -11.90 2.68 33.97
CA ALA A 315 -12.10 3.99 33.33
C ALA A 315 -12.85 5.02 34.20
N GLY A 316 -13.22 4.68 35.43
CA GLY A 316 -13.98 5.55 36.32
C GLY A 316 -15.49 5.33 36.26
N GLY A 317 -16.24 6.26 36.81
CA GLY A 317 -17.71 6.16 36.86
C GLY A 317 -18.40 6.38 35.52
N ARG A 318 -19.69 5.99 35.43
CA ARG A 318 -20.52 6.08 34.21
C ARG A 318 -20.39 7.42 33.49
N GLU A 319 -20.55 8.54 34.22
CA GLU A 319 -20.52 9.89 33.63
C GLU A 319 -19.16 10.19 32.97
N GLN A 320 -18.06 9.77 33.60
CA GLN A 320 -16.70 9.95 33.07
C GLN A 320 -16.50 9.11 31.81
N VAL A 321 -16.95 7.86 31.81
CA VAL A 321 -16.87 6.96 30.66
C VAL A 321 -17.67 7.55 29.48
N VAL A 322 -18.90 7.98 29.69
CA VAL A 322 -19.75 8.57 28.64
C VAL A 322 -19.14 9.85 28.07
N ALA A 323 -18.72 10.78 28.93
CA ALA A 323 -18.12 12.05 28.50
C ALA A 323 -16.82 11.82 27.71
N HIS A 324 -15.98 10.88 28.14
CA HIS A 324 -14.76 10.57 27.44
C HIS A 324 -15.02 9.86 26.09
N CYS A 325 -15.95 8.90 26.05
CA CYS A 325 -16.39 8.28 24.79
C CYS A 325 -16.87 9.33 23.80
N GLN A 326 -17.71 10.29 24.24
CA GLN A 326 -18.18 11.39 23.39
C GLN A 326 -17.05 12.25 22.84
N SER A 327 -16.01 12.52 23.64
CA SER A 327 -14.82 13.26 23.16
C SER A 327 -14.03 12.53 22.08
N LEU A 328 -14.14 11.18 22.04
CA LEU A 328 -13.57 10.32 20.99
C LEU A 328 -14.49 10.09 19.79
N GLY A 329 -15.68 10.72 19.79
CA GLY A 329 -16.72 10.52 18.79
C GLY A 329 -17.47 9.19 18.94
N TRP A 330 -17.42 8.56 20.12
CA TRP A 330 -18.12 7.32 20.43
C TRP A 330 -19.39 7.56 21.23
N GLU A 331 -20.43 6.80 20.94
CA GLU A 331 -21.70 6.85 21.64
C GLU A 331 -21.97 5.50 22.32
N VAL A 332 -21.90 5.47 23.65
CA VAL A 332 -22.05 4.27 24.47
C VAL A 332 -23.24 4.33 25.41
N ASP A 333 -23.90 5.49 25.57
CA ASP A 333 -25.07 5.67 26.41
C ASP A 333 -26.36 5.30 25.66
N ARG A 334 -26.42 4.05 25.21
CA ARG A 334 -27.51 3.46 24.43
C ARG A 334 -27.51 1.94 24.56
N ALA A 335 -28.61 1.28 24.17
CA ALA A 335 -28.64 -0.17 24.10
C ALA A 335 -27.58 -0.70 23.12
N LEU A 336 -26.68 -1.55 23.58
CA LEU A 336 -25.60 -2.13 22.78
C LEU A 336 -25.29 -3.57 23.16
N VAL A 337 -24.59 -4.28 22.27
CA VAL A 337 -23.94 -5.55 22.54
C VAL A 337 -22.43 -5.39 22.38
N VAL A 338 -21.68 -6.05 23.25
CA VAL A 338 -20.24 -6.19 23.08
C VAL A 338 -19.96 -7.41 22.23
N VAL A 339 -19.18 -7.21 21.20
CA VAL A 339 -18.73 -8.26 20.27
C VAL A 339 -17.23 -8.41 20.39
N VAL A 340 -16.77 -9.63 20.58
CA VAL A 340 -15.35 -10.00 20.55
C VAL A 340 -15.12 -10.92 19.36
N ALA A 341 -14.17 -10.58 18.50
CA ALA A 341 -13.79 -11.40 17.35
C ALA A 341 -12.31 -11.74 17.40
N GLU A 342 -11.99 -13.02 17.21
CA GLU A 342 -10.63 -13.54 17.22
C GLU A 342 -10.36 -14.35 15.96
N LEU A 343 -9.20 -14.15 15.34
CA LEU A 343 -8.75 -14.98 14.23
C LEU A 343 -8.59 -16.43 14.68
N ASP A 344 -9.04 -17.35 13.85
CA ASP A 344 -8.86 -18.78 14.13
C ASP A 344 -7.39 -19.19 13.96
N PRO A 345 -6.87 -20.08 14.83
CA PRO A 345 -5.52 -20.62 14.70
C PRO A 345 -5.36 -21.31 13.34
N SER A 346 -4.44 -20.83 12.51
CA SER A 346 -4.09 -21.53 11.28
C SER A 346 -2.83 -22.37 11.50
N THR A 347 -2.79 -23.57 10.91
CA THR A 347 -1.61 -24.45 10.94
C THR A 347 -0.35 -23.79 10.40
N VAL A 348 -0.51 -22.81 9.52
CA VAL A 348 0.61 -22.03 8.92
C VAL A 348 1.17 -21.00 9.92
N LEU A 349 0.33 -20.42 10.80
CA LEU A 349 0.78 -19.43 11.79
C LEU A 349 1.31 -20.06 13.07
N ALA A 350 0.86 -21.28 13.42
CA ALA A 350 1.37 -22.02 14.58
C ALA A 350 2.87 -22.38 14.42
N GLN A 351 3.38 -22.41 13.18
CA GLN A 351 4.78 -22.72 12.87
C GLN A 351 5.70 -21.48 12.80
N ARG A 352 5.17 -20.25 12.86
CA ARG A 352 5.94 -19.00 12.81
C ARG A 352 5.44 -18.00 13.84
N PRO A 353 5.84 -18.10 15.11
CA PRO A 353 5.62 -17.02 16.07
C PRO A 353 6.59 -15.88 15.75
N GLY A 354 6.07 -14.73 15.31
CA GLY A 354 6.92 -13.60 14.99
C GLY A 354 6.19 -12.35 14.45
N PRO A 355 6.91 -11.35 14.00
CA PRO A 355 6.38 -10.05 13.58
C PRO A 355 5.39 -10.10 12.41
N GLU A 356 5.20 -11.24 11.75
CA GLU A 356 4.25 -11.43 10.64
C GLU A 356 2.77 -11.44 11.08
N LEU A 357 2.47 -11.63 12.36
CA LEU A 357 1.09 -11.62 12.89
C LEU A 357 0.51 -10.22 12.99
N ARG A 358 1.33 -9.22 13.28
CA ARG A 358 0.90 -7.84 13.49
C ARG A 358 0.20 -7.22 12.27
N PRO A 359 0.73 -7.32 11.04
CA PRO A 359 0.05 -6.80 9.86
C PRO A 359 -1.27 -7.51 9.54
N VAL A 360 -1.42 -8.77 9.95
CA VAL A 360 -2.67 -9.53 9.79
C VAL A 360 -3.73 -9.03 10.75
N GLN A 361 -3.36 -8.84 12.01
CA GLN A 361 -4.26 -8.32 13.03
C GLN A 361 -4.69 -6.88 12.74
N GLU A 362 -3.79 -6.04 12.27
CA GLU A 362 -4.09 -4.66 11.86
C GLU A 362 -5.10 -4.62 10.69
N ARG A 363 -4.95 -5.50 9.69
CA ARG A 363 -5.93 -5.62 8.59
C ARG A 363 -7.28 -6.14 9.06
N PHE A 364 -7.27 -7.09 9.98
CA PHE A 364 -8.50 -7.63 10.57
C PHE A 364 -9.26 -6.57 11.35
N ALA A 365 -8.56 -5.79 12.19
CA ALA A 365 -9.13 -4.66 12.92
C ALA A 365 -9.69 -3.59 11.95
N ALA A 366 -8.95 -3.24 10.90
CA ALA A 366 -9.40 -2.28 9.89
C ALA A 366 -10.65 -2.77 9.13
N ALA A 367 -10.77 -4.07 8.85
CA ALA A 367 -11.97 -4.64 8.23
C ALA A 367 -13.21 -4.51 9.14
N TRP A 368 -13.06 -4.78 10.44
CA TRP A 368 -14.12 -4.58 11.43
C TRP A 368 -14.50 -3.10 11.56
N GLU A 369 -13.51 -2.22 11.66
CA GLU A 369 -13.74 -0.78 11.73
C GLU A 369 -14.49 -0.27 10.49
N GLY A 370 -14.11 -0.71 9.29
CA GLY A 370 -14.77 -0.37 8.03
C GLY A 370 -16.22 -0.84 7.99
N ALA A 371 -16.47 -2.12 8.30
CA ALA A 371 -17.80 -2.71 8.27
C ALA A 371 -18.77 -2.07 9.30
N VAL A 372 -18.26 -1.73 10.48
CA VAL A 372 -19.05 -1.09 11.53
C VAL A 372 -19.31 0.38 11.20
N ARG A 373 -18.30 1.12 10.75
CA ARG A 373 -18.40 2.57 10.47
C ARG A 373 -19.45 2.91 9.42
N VAL A 374 -19.65 2.06 8.43
CA VAL A 374 -20.71 2.25 7.41
C VAL A 374 -22.10 2.25 8.01
N ARG A 375 -22.32 1.50 9.11
CA ARG A 375 -23.62 1.36 9.78
C ARG A 375 -23.77 2.31 10.96
N ASP A 376 -22.73 2.44 11.72
CA ASP A 376 -22.70 3.23 12.96
C ASP A 376 -21.33 3.88 13.14
N PRO A 377 -21.14 5.10 12.63
CA PRO A 377 -19.88 5.84 12.75
C PRO A 377 -19.47 6.13 14.20
N ALA A 378 -20.40 6.11 15.15
CA ALA A 378 -20.18 6.40 16.56
C ALA A 378 -19.94 5.14 17.40
N ALA A 379 -19.95 3.94 16.81
CA ALA A 379 -19.66 2.71 17.52
C ALA A 379 -18.17 2.57 17.81
N PRO A 380 -17.76 2.29 19.08
CA PRO A 380 -16.39 1.94 19.40
C PRO A 380 -15.97 0.63 18.72
N VAL A 381 -14.87 0.66 17.97
CA VAL A 381 -14.21 -0.53 17.42
C VAL A 381 -12.72 -0.39 17.64
N VAL A 382 -12.12 -1.39 18.31
CA VAL A 382 -10.69 -1.38 18.60
C VAL A 382 -10.09 -2.77 18.38
N GLY A 383 -8.98 -2.80 17.63
CA GLY A 383 -8.14 -4.01 17.51
C GLY A 383 -7.13 -4.08 18.65
N PHE A 384 -7.13 -5.20 19.37
CA PHE A 384 -6.08 -5.58 20.31
C PHE A 384 -5.15 -6.61 19.68
N THR A 385 -4.14 -7.06 20.43
CA THR A 385 -3.11 -7.99 19.91
C THR A 385 -3.69 -9.31 19.39
N GLN A 386 -4.75 -9.82 19.99
CA GLN A 386 -5.32 -11.13 19.66
C GLN A 386 -6.81 -11.07 19.29
N GLU A 387 -7.47 -9.96 19.55
CA GLU A 387 -8.91 -9.81 19.37
C GLU A 387 -9.27 -8.44 18.80
N VAL A 388 -10.44 -8.33 18.21
CA VAL A 388 -11.12 -7.08 17.91
C VAL A 388 -12.36 -6.99 18.78
N VAL A 389 -12.55 -5.84 19.43
CA VAL A 389 -13.73 -5.56 20.23
C VAL A 389 -14.54 -4.46 19.57
N ALA A 390 -15.82 -4.71 19.37
CA ALA A 390 -16.79 -3.75 18.86
C ALA A 390 -17.99 -3.62 19.80
N LEU A 391 -18.44 -2.39 20.04
CA LEU A 391 -19.65 -2.10 20.81
C LEU A 391 -20.73 -1.67 19.80
N LEU A 392 -21.60 -2.60 19.43
CA LEU A 392 -22.61 -2.40 18.38
C LEU A 392 -23.93 -1.98 18.99
N ALA A 393 -24.49 -0.85 18.48
CA ALA A 393 -25.82 -0.41 18.86
C ALA A 393 -26.90 -1.41 18.43
N VAL A 394 -27.86 -1.65 19.32
CA VAL A 394 -29.04 -2.46 19.03
C VAL A 394 -30.24 -1.52 18.96
N PRO A 395 -30.92 -1.39 17.81
CA PRO A 395 -32.13 -0.59 17.71
C PRO A 395 -33.21 -1.06 18.70
N VAL A 396 -34.01 -0.16 19.19
CA VAL A 396 -35.13 -0.49 20.11
C VAL A 396 -36.06 -1.51 19.44
N GLY A 397 -36.20 -2.67 20.09
CA GLY A 397 -36.97 -3.80 19.53
C GLY A 397 -36.29 -4.54 18.37
N GLY A 398 -35.03 -4.21 18.09
CA GLY A 398 -34.22 -4.87 17.06
C GLY A 398 -33.65 -6.21 17.53
N ASP A 399 -33.32 -7.06 16.57
CA ASP A 399 -32.65 -8.35 16.81
C ASP A 399 -31.13 -8.15 16.83
N PRO A 400 -30.45 -8.30 17.98
CA PRO A 400 -29.00 -8.17 18.07
C PRO A 400 -28.27 -9.19 17.19
N ASP A 401 -28.84 -10.37 17.00
CA ASP A 401 -28.27 -11.41 16.14
C ASP A 401 -28.20 -10.99 14.70
N ARG A 402 -29.18 -10.23 14.23
CA ARG A 402 -29.19 -9.69 12.86
C ARG A 402 -28.06 -8.69 12.67
N VAL A 403 -27.91 -7.74 13.60
CA VAL A 403 -26.87 -6.70 13.53
C VAL A 403 -25.49 -7.35 13.45
N VAL A 404 -25.22 -8.31 14.34
CA VAL A 404 -23.92 -9.01 14.38
C VAL A 404 -23.70 -9.82 13.11
N ARG A 405 -24.70 -10.61 12.66
CA ARG A 405 -24.55 -11.42 11.43
C ARG A 405 -24.26 -10.57 10.18
N GLU A 406 -24.84 -9.39 10.07
CA GLU A 406 -24.60 -8.48 8.95
C GLU A 406 -23.14 -7.97 8.97
N VAL A 407 -22.63 -7.55 10.11
CA VAL A 407 -21.22 -7.12 10.25
C VAL A 407 -20.25 -8.28 9.98
N VAL A 408 -20.48 -9.45 10.61
CA VAL A 408 -19.64 -10.63 10.40
C VAL A 408 -19.59 -11.05 8.93
N ARG A 409 -20.72 -10.99 8.23
CA ARG A 409 -20.78 -11.32 6.78
C ARG A 409 -19.94 -10.34 5.96
N GLU A 410 -19.99 -9.06 6.27
CA GLU A 410 -19.22 -8.05 5.58
C GLU A 410 -17.71 -8.20 5.82
N VAL A 411 -17.31 -8.44 7.07
CA VAL A 411 -15.91 -8.70 7.42
C VAL A 411 -15.40 -9.99 6.79
N SER A 412 -16.24 -11.04 6.69
CA SER A 412 -15.89 -12.33 6.07
C SER A 412 -15.84 -12.27 4.54
N GLY A 413 -16.47 -11.27 3.92
CA GLY A 413 -16.52 -11.05 2.48
C GLY A 413 -15.26 -10.41 1.91
N ASP A 414 -15.38 -9.76 0.73
CA ASP A 414 -14.27 -9.11 0.01
C ASP A 414 -13.67 -7.88 0.73
N GLY A 415 -14.22 -7.50 1.88
CA GLY A 415 -13.86 -6.29 2.64
C GLY A 415 -12.47 -6.28 3.30
N GLY A 416 -11.61 -7.28 3.10
CA GLY A 416 -10.20 -7.18 3.48
C GLY A 416 -9.73 -7.94 4.71
N GLY A 417 -10.55 -8.80 5.32
CA GLY A 417 -10.14 -9.70 6.42
C GLY A 417 -9.14 -10.79 6.00
N GLY A 418 -8.64 -10.74 4.74
CA GLY A 418 -7.63 -11.66 4.24
C GLY A 418 -8.13 -13.09 4.05
N ARG A 419 -9.44 -13.32 3.86
CA ARG A 419 -10.08 -14.65 3.69
C ARG A 419 -9.77 -15.65 4.81
N ARG A 420 -9.48 -15.16 6.02
CA ARG A 420 -9.22 -16.00 7.18
C ARG A 420 -10.49 -16.15 8.00
N SER A 421 -10.74 -17.37 8.49
CA SER A 421 -11.82 -17.60 9.43
C SER A 421 -11.51 -16.95 10.78
N PHE A 422 -12.55 -16.51 11.46
CA PHE A 422 -12.49 -15.95 12.79
C PHE A 422 -13.73 -16.32 13.57
N ALA A 423 -13.57 -16.55 14.86
CA ALA A 423 -14.69 -16.80 15.76
C ALA A 423 -15.18 -15.48 16.37
N THR A 424 -16.48 -15.40 16.62
CA THR A 424 -17.15 -14.21 17.16
C THR A 424 -17.99 -14.58 18.38
N GLY A 425 -17.78 -13.88 19.47
CA GLY A 425 -18.59 -13.99 20.69
C GLY A 425 -19.41 -12.73 20.91
N VAL A 426 -20.65 -12.88 21.31
CA VAL A 426 -21.62 -11.81 21.50
C VAL A 426 -22.16 -11.82 22.91
N SER A 427 -22.15 -10.67 23.58
CA SER A 427 -22.72 -10.49 24.91
C SER A 427 -24.24 -10.43 24.90
N ARG A 428 -24.82 -10.28 26.08
CA ARG A 428 -26.16 -9.76 26.24
C ARG A 428 -26.23 -8.29 25.84
N VAL A 429 -27.43 -7.84 25.50
CA VAL A 429 -27.71 -6.41 25.34
C VAL A 429 -27.57 -5.74 26.71
N VAL A 430 -26.84 -4.63 26.73
CA VAL A 430 -26.72 -3.74 27.89
C VAL A 430 -27.11 -2.32 27.50
N ASP A 431 -27.78 -1.62 28.37
CA ASP A 431 -28.24 -0.24 28.21
C ASP A 431 -27.54 0.73 29.19
N ASP A 432 -26.72 0.18 30.10
CA ASP A 432 -25.90 0.96 31.01
C ASP A 432 -24.41 0.76 30.70
N PRO A 433 -23.68 1.84 30.38
CA PRO A 433 -22.23 1.78 30.17
C PRO A 433 -21.43 1.13 31.30
N GLY A 434 -21.92 1.20 32.55
CA GLY A 434 -21.31 0.52 33.70
C GLY A 434 -21.33 -0.99 33.60
N LEU A 435 -22.16 -1.56 32.73
CA LEU A 435 -22.23 -3.01 32.48
C LEU A 435 -21.33 -3.49 31.32
N ILE A 436 -20.66 -2.58 30.60
CA ILE A 436 -19.76 -2.92 29.50
C ILE A 436 -18.67 -3.92 29.91
N PRO A 437 -17.99 -3.79 31.08
CA PRO A 437 -17.00 -4.77 31.53
C PRO A 437 -17.57 -6.19 31.65
N GLN A 438 -18.77 -6.31 32.23
CA GLN A 438 -19.44 -7.60 32.35
C GLN A 438 -19.85 -8.17 30.99
N ALA A 439 -20.35 -7.32 30.08
CA ALA A 439 -20.71 -7.70 28.72
C ALA A 439 -19.48 -8.17 27.93
N TYR A 440 -18.33 -7.52 28.10
CA TYR A 440 -17.08 -7.95 27.49
C TYR A 440 -16.65 -9.35 27.95
N GLU A 441 -16.69 -9.62 29.25
CA GLU A 441 -16.40 -10.96 29.76
C GLU A 441 -17.40 -12.03 29.26
N GLN A 442 -18.66 -11.66 29.04
CA GLN A 442 -19.64 -12.54 28.40
C GLN A 442 -19.26 -12.84 26.95
N ALA A 443 -18.90 -11.82 26.16
CA ALA A 443 -18.50 -11.98 24.77
C ALA A 443 -17.21 -12.80 24.64
N ARG A 444 -16.20 -12.55 25.48
CA ARG A 444 -14.96 -13.36 25.53
C ARG A 444 -15.24 -14.83 25.83
N ARG A 445 -16.13 -15.09 26.77
CA ARG A 445 -16.54 -16.47 27.09
C ARG A 445 -17.28 -17.09 25.91
N ALA A 446 -18.13 -16.31 25.24
CA ALA A 446 -18.89 -16.78 24.09
C ALA A 446 -17.98 -17.14 22.90
N VAL A 447 -16.94 -16.34 22.59
CA VAL A 447 -16.02 -16.68 21.50
C VAL A 447 -15.22 -17.95 21.81
N HIS A 448 -14.73 -18.08 23.04
CA HIS A 448 -13.94 -19.25 23.45
C HIS A 448 -14.76 -20.54 23.39
N VAL A 449 -15.91 -20.56 24.07
CA VAL A 449 -16.80 -21.73 24.11
C VAL A 449 -17.41 -22.02 22.74
N GLY A 450 -17.80 -20.97 22.00
CA GLY A 450 -18.33 -21.10 20.64
C GLY A 450 -17.35 -21.79 19.71
N ARG A 451 -16.06 -21.44 19.78
CA ARG A 451 -15.00 -22.08 19.00
C ARG A 451 -14.82 -23.56 19.40
N GLN A 452 -14.89 -23.87 20.70
CA GLN A 452 -14.81 -25.25 21.15
C GLN A 452 -15.98 -26.12 20.67
N LEU A 453 -17.19 -25.56 20.63
CA LEU A 453 -18.39 -26.29 20.23
C LEU A 453 -18.56 -26.41 18.71
N HIS A 454 -18.32 -25.33 18.00
CA HIS A 454 -18.67 -25.22 16.57
C HIS A 454 -17.45 -25.14 15.65
N GLY A 455 -16.24 -25.02 16.22
CA GLY A 455 -14.99 -24.96 15.44
C GLY A 455 -14.70 -23.56 14.88
N ALA A 456 -13.93 -23.54 13.81
CA ALA A 456 -13.51 -22.31 13.15
C ALA A 456 -14.70 -21.56 12.53
N GLY A 457 -14.68 -20.23 12.56
CA GLY A 457 -15.75 -19.39 12.04
C GLY A 457 -17.01 -19.32 12.91
N ALA A 458 -16.97 -19.84 14.15
CA ALA A 458 -18.11 -19.86 15.05
C ALA A 458 -18.62 -18.45 15.39
N VAL A 459 -19.94 -18.27 15.38
CA VAL A 459 -20.61 -17.10 15.95
C VAL A 459 -21.47 -17.61 17.12
N ALA A 460 -21.14 -17.18 18.33
CA ALA A 460 -21.79 -17.66 19.53
C ALA A 460 -22.32 -16.51 20.40
N HIS A 461 -23.56 -16.62 20.81
CA HIS A 461 -24.20 -15.71 21.75
C HIS A 461 -24.12 -16.26 23.17
N PHE A 462 -23.80 -15.39 24.13
CA PHE A 462 -23.62 -15.80 25.51
C PHE A 462 -24.82 -16.55 26.08
N ASP A 463 -26.04 -16.13 25.78
CA ASP A 463 -27.25 -16.81 26.26
C ASP A 463 -27.49 -18.19 25.63
N ALA A 464 -27.01 -18.37 24.37
CA ALA A 464 -27.13 -19.65 23.70
C ALA A 464 -26.18 -20.74 24.26
N LEU A 465 -25.18 -20.35 25.03
CA LEU A 465 -24.23 -21.31 25.61
C LEU A 465 -24.85 -22.25 26.65
N GLY A 466 -25.96 -21.89 27.29
CA GLY A 466 -26.63 -22.73 28.28
C GLY A 466 -25.70 -23.16 29.43
N SER A 467 -25.63 -24.45 29.70
CA SER A 467 -24.77 -25.02 30.77
C SER A 467 -23.27 -24.91 30.46
N PHE A 468 -22.86 -24.72 29.21
CA PHE A 468 -21.44 -24.51 28.87
C PHE A 468 -20.86 -23.25 29.51
N ARG A 469 -21.72 -22.27 29.88
CA ARG A 469 -21.29 -21.11 30.68
C ARG A 469 -20.70 -21.50 32.03
N LEU A 470 -21.27 -22.50 32.68
CA LEU A 470 -20.78 -23.00 33.97
C LEU A 470 -19.54 -23.87 33.78
N LEU A 471 -19.56 -24.76 32.79
CA LEU A 471 -18.42 -25.62 32.47
C LEU A 471 -17.17 -24.82 32.11
N SER A 472 -17.33 -23.70 31.39
CA SER A 472 -16.22 -22.81 31.05
C SER A 472 -15.58 -22.05 32.22
N LEU A 473 -16.18 -22.10 33.42
CA LEU A 473 -15.58 -21.53 34.64
C LEU A 473 -14.54 -22.46 35.27
N VAL A 474 -14.57 -23.75 34.97
CA VAL A 474 -13.55 -24.69 35.39
C VAL A 474 -12.29 -24.42 34.60
N ARG A 475 -11.26 -23.89 35.27
CA ARG A 475 -10.00 -23.44 34.62
C ARG A 475 -9.01 -24.56 34.35
N ASP A 476 -9.13 -25.65 35.11
CA ASP A 476 -8.24 -26.81 34.98
C ASP A 476 -8.84 -27.83 34.00
N PRO A 477 -8.26 -28.01 32.81
CA PRO A 477 -8.70 -29.04 31.87
C PRO A 477 -8.51 -30.46 32.41
N ALA A 478 -7.58 -30.69 33.34
CA ALA A 478 -7.36 -32.00 33.93
C ALA A 478 -8.53 -32.41 34.80
N GLU A 479 -9.13 -31.47 35.52
CA GLU A 479 -10.34 -31.72 36.35
C GLU A 479 -11.52 -32.14 35.46
N LEU A 480 -11.75 -31.44 34.36
CA LEU A 480 -12.81 -31.80 33.40
C LEU A 480 -12.58 -33.17 32.76
N ARG A 481 -11.32 -33.48 32.39
CA ARG A 481 -10.97 -34.82 31.85
C ARG A 481 -11.13 -35.91 32.92
N GLY A 482 -10.73 -35.63 34.14
CA GLY A 482 -10.94 -36.54 35.29
C GLY A 482 -12.41 -36.88 35.49
N PHE A 483 -13.25 -35.84 35.55
CA PHE A 483 -14.71 -36.01 35.67
C PHE A 483 -15.30 -36.83 34.52
N VAL A 484 -14.91 -36.56 33.29
CA VAL A 484 -15.36 -37.35 32.12
C VAL A 484 -14.93 -38.81 32.23
N SER A 485 -13.65 -39.05 32.58
CA SER A 485 -13.11 -40.42 32.72
C SER A 485 -13.79 -41.23 33.84
N GLU A 486 -14.03 -40.58 34.97
CA GLU A 486 -14.70 -41.21 36.11
C GLU A 486 -16.18 -41.50 35.83
N THR A 487 -16.87 -40.57 35.14
CA THR A 487 -18.31 -40.66 34.90
C THR A 487 -18.66 -41.56 33.71
N LEU A 488 -17.90 -41.51 32.63
CA LEU A 488 -18.17 -42.28 31.40
C LEU A 488 -17.37 -43.58 31.30
N GLY A 489 -16.32 -43.75 32.11
CA GLY A 489 -15.49 -44.95 32.09
C GLY A 489 -14.96 -45.29 30.71
N GLU A 490 -15.22 -46.51 30.23
CA GLU A 490 -14.79 -46.99 28.91
C GLU A 490 -15.37 -46.15 27.76
N LEU A 491 -16.51 -45.50 27.97
CA LEU A 491 -17.11 -44.62 26.96
C LEU A 491 -16.37 -43.29 26.78
N ALA A 492 -15.42 -42.95 27.66
CA ALA A 492 -14.58 -41.76 27.49
C ALA A 492 -13.49 -41.93 26.42
N ALA A 493 -13.20 -43.18 25.97
CA ALA A 493 -12.14 -43.46 25.02
C ALA A 493 -12.36 -42.76 23.69
N GLU A 494 -11.36 -41.95 23.29
CA GLU A 494 -11.33 -41.32 21.96
C GLU A 494 -10.86 -42.33 20.91
N GLY A 495 -11.50 -42.31 19.71
CA GLY A 495 -11.11 -43.16 18.58
C GLY A 495 -11.74 -44.57 18.58
N ASP A 496 -12.50 -44.98 19.61
CA ASP A 496 -13.27 -46.22 19.59
C ASP A 496 -14.65 -45.98 18.93
N PRO A 497 -14.94 -46.61 17.77
CA PRO A 497 -16.23 -46.44 17.07
C PRO A 497 -17.41 -46.96 17.90
N GLU A 498 -17.25 -48.05 18.71
CA GLU A 498 -18.30 -48.60 19.51
C GLU A 498 -18.64 -47.67 20.71
N ALA A 499 -17.62 -47.12 21.36
CA ALA A 499 -17.81 -46.13 22.41
C ALA A 499 -18.48 -44.86 21.86
N ALA A 500 -18.11 -44.41 20.66
CA ALA A 500 -18.75 -43.27 19.99
C ALA A 500 -20.23 -43.50 19.67
N ASP A 501 -20.61 -44.70 19.18
CA ASP A 501 -22.00 -45.06 18.90
C ASP A 501 -22.84 -45.18 20.20
N LEU A 502 -22.25 -45.71 21.26
CA LEU A 502 -22.90 -45.76 22.56
C LEU A 502 -23.07 -44.40 23.22
N ARG A 503 -22.05 -43.51 23.12
CA ARG A 503 -22.17 -42.09 23.55
C ARG A 503 -23.30 -41.38 22.82
N HIS A 504 -23.37 -41.55 21.49
CA HIS A 504 -24.45 -40.97 20.69
C HIS A 504 -25.81 -41.53 21.11
N THR A 505 -25.89 -42.82 21.35
CA THR A 505 -27.11 -43.46 21.85
C THR A 505 -27.53 -42.90 23.22
N LEU A 506 -26.59 -42.75 24.15
CA LEU A 506 -26.81 -42.15 25.47
C LEU A 506 -27.29 -40.70 25.34
N GLN A 507 -26.64 -39.91 24.52
CA GLN A 507 -27.02 -38.50 24.27
C GLN A 507 -28.48 -38.40 23.80
N VAL A 508 -28.89 -39.19 22.80
CA VAL A 508 -30.25 -39.17 22.25
C VAL A 508 -31.28 -39.65 23.31
N LEU A 509 -30.91 -40.63 24.13
CA LEU A 509 -31.77 -41.08 25.22
C LEU A 509 -31.99 -39.98 26.27
N LEU A 510 -30.96 -39.27 26.67
CA LEU A 510 -31.06 -38.15 27.61
C LEU A 510 -31.87 -36.99 26.98
N ASP A 511 -31.64 -36.67 25.73
CA ASP A 511 -32.35 -35.59 25.00
C ASP A 511 -33.85 -35.88 24.78
N THR A 512 -34.23 -37.17 24.78
CA THR A 512 -35.63 -37.60 24.69
C THR A 512 -36.27 -37.94 26.04
N ASN A 513 -35.63 -37.54 27.15
CA ASN A 513 -36.06 -37.88 28.52
C ASN A 513 -36.32 -39.39 28.70
N LEU A 514 -35.45 -40.24 28.15
CA LEU A 514 -35.53 -41.71 28.18
C LEU A 514 -36.76 -42.28 27.46
N ASN A 515 -37.40 -41.55 26.57
CA ASN A 515 -38.45 -42.08 25.72
C ASN A 515 -37.86 -43.01 24.64
N VAL A 516 -37.84 -44.31 24.93
CA VAL A 516 -37.21 -45.34 24.08
C VAL A 516 -37.81 -45.36 22.66
N ALA A 517 -39.11 -45.14 22.52
CA ALA A 517 -39.75 -45.15 21.17
C ALA A 517 -39.31 -43.93 20.32
N GLU A 518 -39.21 -42.76 20.95
CA GLU A 518 -38.74 -41.53 20.30
C GLU A 518 -37.24 -41.62 20.00
N ALA A 519 -36.43 -42.10 20.94
CA ALA A 519 -35.01 -42.28 20.74
C ALA A 519 -34.70 -43.28 19.60
N ALA A 520 -35.45 -44.41 19.52
CA ALA A 520 -35.32 -45.38 18.43
C ALA A 520 -35.57 -44.73 17.04
N ARG A 521 -36.59 -43.88 16.96
CA ARG A 521 -36.88 -43.13 15.72
C ARG A 521 -35.76 -42.17 15.35
N ARG A 522 -35.24 -41.39 16.33
CA ARG A 522 -34.14 -40.42 16.08
C ARG A 522 -32.83 -41.10 15.70
N LEU A 523 -32.56 -42.28 16.25
CA LEU A 523 -31.36 -43.08 15.94
C LEU A 523 -31.52 -43.95 14.67
N PHE A 524 -32.70 -44.01 14.10
CA PHE A 524 -33.02 -44.89 12.94
C PHE A 524 -32.74 -46.37 13.22
N VAL A 525 -32.98 -46.82 14.44
CA VAL A 525 -32.79 -48.22 14.85
C VAL A 525 -34.11 -48.88 15.30
N HIS A 526 -34.17 -50.22 15.20
CA HIS A 526 -35.32 -50.97 15.70
C HIS A 526 -35.40 -50.88 17.24
N TYR A 527 -36.59 -50.80 17.78
CA TYR A 527 -36.83 -50.70 19.24
C TYR A 527 -36.05 -51.75 20.06
N ASN A 528 -36.01 -53.01 19.61
CA ASN A 528 -35.29 -54.10 20.31
C ASN A 528 -33.78 -53.88 20.30
N THR A 529 -33.22 -53.34 19.24
CA THR A 529 -31.78 -52.95 19.14
C THR A 529 -31.46 -51.88 20.17
N LEU A 530 -32.34 -50.87 20.28
CA LEU A 530 -32.12 -49.80 21.26
C LEU A 530 -32.22 -50.33 22.71
N ARG A 531 -33.20 -51.22 22.97
CA ARG A 531 -33.27 -51.85 24.31
C ARG A 531 -32.01 -52.65 24.66
N TYR A 532 -31.44 -53.36 23.72
CA TYR A 532 -30.16 -54.03 23.93
C TYR A 532 -29.04 -53.06 24.25
N ARG A 533 -28.95 -51.93 23.50
CA ARG A 533 -27.96 -50.86 23.76
C ARG A 533 -28.17 -50.21 25.16
N ILE A 534 -29.40 -49.96 25.57
CA ILE A 534 -29.71 -49.45 26.91
C ILE A 534 -29.19 -50.43 27.98
N GLY A 535 -29.47 -51.71 27.85
CA GLY A 535 -28.96 -52.70 28.80
C GLY A 535 -27.42 -52.81 28.80
N LYS A 536 -26.75 -52.52 27.67
CA LYS A 536 -25.29 -52.42 27.62
C LYS A 536 -24.80 -51.16 28.34
N LEU A 537 -25.45 -50.01 28.14
CA LEU A 537 -25.13 -48.75 28.82
C LEU A 537 -25.34 -48.86 30.34
N GLU A 538 -26.44 -49.49 30.79
CA GLU A 538 -26.69 -49.71 32.23
C GLU A 538 -25.60 -50.56 32.87
N ARG A 539 -25.08 -51.56 32.20
CA ARG A 539 -23.96 -52.38 32.73
C ARG A 539 -22.64 -51.61 32.83
N LEU A 540 -22.40 -50.66 31.92
CA LEU A 540 -21.18 -49.87 31.90
C LEU A 540 -21.23 -48.66 32.83
N LEU A 541 -22.38 -48.01 32.92
CA LEU A 541 -22.54 -46.71 33.56
C LEU A 541 -23.36 -46.76 34.87
N GLY A 542 -23.99 -47.89 35.17
CA GLY A 542 -24.93 -47.99 36.29
C GLY A 542 -26.39 -47.72 35.90
N PRO A 543 -27.32 -47.74 36.88
CA PRO A 543 -28.77 -47.72 36.67
C PRO A 543 -29.29 -46.28 36.36
N PHE A 544 -28.70 -45.62 35.39
CA PHE A 544 -29.02 -44.24 35.02
C PHE A 544 -30.52 -44.00 34.68
N PRO A 545 -31.31 -44.97 34.18
CA PRO A 545 -32.72 -44.71 33.95
C PRO A 545 -33.52 -44.44 35.22
N SER A 546 -33.08 -44.98 36.35
CA SER A 546 -33.75 -44.81 37.66
C SER A 546 -33.04 -43.82 38.61
N ASP A 547 -31.81 -43.42 38.27
CA ASP A 547 -30.99 -42.52 39.07
C ASP A 547 -30.91 -41.13 38.44
N PRO A 548 -31.60 -40.11 39.00
CA PRO A 548 -31.58 -38.74 38.44
C PRO A 548 -30.22 -38.05 38.54
N ASP A 549 -29.46 -38.30 39.61
CA ASP A 549 -28.16 -37.65 39.83
C ASP A 549 -27.14 -38.19 38.83
N LEU A 550 -27.10 -39.52 38.67
CA LEU A 550 -26.27 -40.15 37.64
C LEU A 550 -26.62 -39.66 36.22
N ARG A 551 -27.90 -39.46 35.92
CA ARG A 551 -28.30 -38.88 34.64
C ARG A 551 -27.75 -37.47 34.43
N LEU A 552 -27.75 -36.66 35.48
CA LEU A 552 -27.19 -35.29 35.39
C LEU A 552 -25.69 -35.35 35.16
N ASP A 553 -24.98 -36.20 35.91
CA ASP A 553 -23.52 -36.36 35.75
C ASP A 553 -23.16 -36.83 34.33
N LEU A 554 -23.87 -37.85 33.82
CA LEU A 554 -23.69 -38.34 32.46
C LEU A 554 -23.97 -37.26 31.41
N ALA A 555 -25.02 -36.46 31.60
CA ALA A 555 -25.35 -35.35 30.68
C ALA A 555 -24.27 -34.27 30.71
N LEU A 556 -23.72 -33.95 31.88
CA LEU A 556 -22.61 -32.99 32.02
C LEU A 556 -21.31 -33.52 31.38
N ALA A 557 -20.98 -34.81 31.63
CA ALA A 557 -19.80 -35.43 31.05
C ALA A 557 -19.85 -35.48 29.54
N LEU A 558 -21.00 -35.79 28.94
CA LEU A 558 -21.19 -35.72 27.49
C LEU A 558 -21.04 -34.29 26.93
N LYS A 559 -21.50 -33.27 27.68
CA LYS A 559 -21.29 -31.86 27.29
C LYS A 559 -19.82 -31.46 27.37
N VAL A 560 -19.09 -31.91 28.37
CA VAL A 560 -17.65 -31.66 28.45
C VAL A 560 -16.92 -32.28 27.27
N LEU A 561 -17.26 -33.50 26.85
CA LEU A 561 -16.70 -34.14 25.65
C LEU A 561 -17.00 -33.40 24.36
N GLN A 562 -18.09 -32.63 24.28
CA GLN A 562 -18.40 -31.79 23.12
C GLN A 562 -17.47 -30.58 23.00
N MET A 563 -16.83 -30.17 24.11
CA MET A 563 -15.89 -29.06 24.12
C MET A 563 -14.54 -29.53 23.54
N ARG A 564 -14.27 -29.19 22.28
CA ARG A 564 -13.04 -29.57 21.58
C ARG A 564 -11.80 -28.92 22.21
N GLY A 565 -10.72 -29.68 22.34
CA GLY A 565 -9.44 -29.16 22.84
C GLY A 565 -9.29 -29.19 24.37
N LEU A 566 -10.12 -29.99 25.05
CA LEU A 566 -9.94 -30.34 26.44
C LEU A 566 -8.87 -31.41 26.61
#